data_93e402e4703853837fcafd1ca240c9b7
#
_entry.id   93e402e4703853837fcafd1ca240c9b7
#
_cell.length_a   1.000
_cell.length_b   1.000
_cell.length_c   1.000
_cell.angle_alpha   90.00
_cell.angle_beta   90.00
_cell.angle_gamma   90.00
#
_symmetry.space_group_name_H-M   'P 1'
#
loop_
_entity.id
_entity.type
_entity.pdbx_description
1 polymer ?
#
loop_
_entity_poly.entity_id
_entity_poly.type
_entity_poly.pdbx_seq_one_letter_code
_entity_poly.pdbx_strand_id
1 'polypeptide(L)'
;MVTAPVATVAQAAETLDAFTFLPAPDVLDRQRLRLVDVVANIMSRHMTFLQDLSRDLPIAQGHVKSDCMSQKSELVTLGIVPTNPGTTQGIETVLEHLQQYLPASARGGGATPTLVSGNESAMKGVLQAQRVRADQETWQERLDGYIPVPQEYDKEILFLQDSNNVFFDGESASAKGTIAQLKNEFNYTFFRKEVLQNVQEAWDMYEFVTEGYSLLCALKFCGTSSLHEVPASFPAKGSRQNKLLWVKTVAQRVVDFVYHEPKRSSIQLAADAYGDNTDNESDAAVLCCYCRAVKDEEMIVCCNAMCPTPWYHLSCARLTAAPEDDWYCCHKCLKSPSYTYCLCKQKKDARGSTRMVQCAKQENCRGHEWYHYGCIGLQDTDVLPEKWYCGEECALDAENDDHVLNHSRALTLEGLRHLARQAAVRTGNGPVMVEDWKIDLLLFWSRRHPDYLANAHHFLACVGGFAPKNIIKSLIWNRVVNINGRREGNFGMDYVSKQISRDYKGTVKSYYGKVTDKHAEQLAKVSGLFGHVLGEMFSGAGPSSTLKTPCRKRAEILYKKDVESFVHGNQGSALFSYLPCREHRGFEDFDGREV
;
A
#
# COMPACT_ATOMS: atom_id res chain seq x y z
N MET A 1 -9.67 29.96 1.78
CA MET A 1 -10.65 29.77 2.85
C MET A 1 -11.83 30.65 2.52
N VAL A 2 -13.01 30.04 2.28
CA VAL A 2 -14.23 30.83 2.41
C VAL A 2 -14.18 31.37 3.82
N THR A 3 -14.32 32.68 4.00
CA THR A 3 -14.51 33.30 5.30
C THR A 3 -15.80 32.73 5.93
N ALA A 4 -15.77 31.48 6.34
CA ALA A 4 -16.60 31.04 7.42
C ALA A 4 -16.20 31.93 8.60
N PRO A 5 -17.14 32.51 9.36
CA PRO A 5 -16.78 33.18 10.59
C PRO A 5 -15.81 32.29 11.36
N VAL A 6 -14.82 32.89 12.02
CA VAL A 6 -13.81 32.15 12.80
C VAL A 6 -14.42 31.07 13.70
N ALA A 7 -15.62 31.32 14.21
CA ALA A 7 -16.45 30.36 14.94
C ALA A 7 -16.83 29.09 14.13
N THR A 8 -17.07 29.20 12.80
CA THR A 8 -17.44 28.05 11.97
C THR A 8 -16.23 27.20 11.62
N VAL A 9 -15.05 27.79 11.51
CA VAL A 9 -13.78 27.09 11.31
C VAL A 9 -13.37 26.38 12.60
N ALA A 10 -13.55 27.01 13.75
CA ALA A 10 -13.29 26.39 15.06
C ALA A 10 -14.21 25.20 15.32
N GLN A 11 -15.53 25.31 15.03
CA GLN A 11 -16.48 24.20 15.14
C GLN A 11 -16.14 23.06 14.19
N ALA A 12 -15.65 23.34 12.98
CA ALA A 12 -15.21 22.32 12.05
C ALA A 12 -13.93 21.60 12.54
N ALA A 13 -13.02 22.33 13.21
CA ALA A 13 -11.82 21.75 13.79
C ALA A 13 -12.14 20.78 14.95
N GLU A 14 -13.14 21.11 15.78
CA GLU A 14 -13.60 20.27 16.89
C GLU A 14 -14.26 18.94 16.43
N THR A 15 -14.69 18.86 15.17
CA THR A 15 -15.30 17.65 14.60
C THR A 15 -14.29 16.70 13.98
N LEU A 16 -13.02 17.11 13.84
CA LEU A 16 -11.97 16.26 13.30
C LEU A 16 -11.44 15.34 14.38
N ASP A 17 -11.45 14.05 14.10
CA ASP A 17 -10.88 13.00 14.94
C ASP A 17 -9.69 12.31 14.24
N ALA A 18 -9.06 11.36 14.94
CA ALA A 18 -7.94 10.60 14.38
C ALA A 18 -8.33 9.85 13.10
N PHE A 19 -9.57 9.35 13.01
CA PHE A 19 -10.06 8.62 11.83
C PHE A 19 -10.45 9.52 10.65
N THR A 20 -10.42 10.83 10.82
CA THR A 20 -10.45 11.77 9.68
C THR A 20 -9.20 11.59 8.82
N PHE A 21 -8.05 11.35 9.44
CA PHE A 21 -6.75 11.24 8.79
C PHE A 21 -6.31 9.79 8.63
N LEU A 22 -6.48 8.97 9.66
CA LEU A 22 -6.03 7.59 9.69
C LEU A 22 -7.13 6.64 9.17
N PRO A 23 -6.75 5.50 8.57
CA PRO A 23 -7.72 4.49 8.19
C PRO A 23 -8.31 3.83 9.44
N ALA A 24 -9.64 3.82 9.54
CA ALA A 24 -10.33 2.99 10.52
C ALA A 24 -10.19 1.50 10.15
N PRO A 25 -10.35 0.56 11.09
CA PRO A 25 -10.18 -0.88 10.81
C PRO A 25 -11.02 -1.39 9.64
N ASP A 26 -12.25 -0.92 9.50
CA ASP A 26 -13.13 -1.27 8.38
C ASP A 26 -12.65 -0.75 7.02
N VAL A 27 -11.85 0.33 6.99
CA VAL A 27 -11.20 0.83 5.76
C VAL A 27 -10.11 -0.15 5.32
N LEU A 28 -9.32 -0.68 6.27
CA LEU A 28 -8.28 -1.68 5.99
C LEU A 28 -8.92 -2.99 5.50
N ASP A 29 -10.01 -3.43 6.13
CA ASP A 29 -10.77 -4.60 5.68
C ASP A 29 -11.30 -4.42 4.26
N ARG A 30 -11.85 -3.25 3.93
CA ARG A 30 -12.28 -2.94 2.56
C ARG A 30 -11.12 -2.91 1.57
N GLN A 31 -9.96 -2.37 1.95
CA GLN A 31 -8.77 -2.44 1.10
C GLN A 31 -8.40 -3.90 0.83
N ARG A 32 -8.34 -4.74 1.86
CA ARG A 32 -8.04 -6.17 1.71
C ARG A 32 -9.01 -6.87 0.75
N LEU A 33 -10.32 -6.58 0.85
CA LEU A 33 -11.32 -7.09 -0.10
C LEU A 33 -11.08 -6.60 -1.53
N ARG A 34 -10.64 -5.36 -1.74
CA ARG A 34 -10.26 -4.86 -3.07
C ARG A 34 -9.06 -5.62 -3.64
N LEU A 35 -8.06 -5.94 -2.82
CA LEU A 35 -6.94 -6.79 -3.26
C LEU A 35 -7.42 -8.21 -3.66
N VAL A 36 -8.40 -8.76 -2.94
CA VAL A 36 -9.04 -10.05 -3.30
C VAL A 36 -9.73 -9.96 -4.65
N ASP A 37 -10.44 -8.88 -4.95
CA ASP A 37 -11.07 -8.67 -6.26
C ASP A 37 -10.02 -8.58 -7.38
N VAL A 38 -8.88 -7.91 -7.16
CA VAL A 38 -7.75 -7.85 -8.09
C VAL A 38 -7.20 -9.25 -8.37
N VAL A 39 -6.90 -10.04 -7.33
CA VAL A 39 -6.37 -11.41 -7.48
C VAL A 39 -7.40 -12.30 -8.20
N ALA A 40 -8.68 -12.23 -7.83
CA ALA A 40 -9.75 -13.00 -8.47
C ALA A 40 -9.88 -12.67 -9.97
N ASN A 41 -9.73 -11.38 -10.33
CA ASN A 41 -9.70 -10.95 -11.73
C ASN A 41 -8.48 -11.53 -12.47
N ILE A 42 -7.27 -11.45 -11.88
CA ILE A 42 -6.05 -12.03 -12.46
C ILE A 42 -6.25 -13.54 -12.70
N MET A 43 -6.73 -14.29 -11.70
CA MET A 43 -7.01 -15.72 -11.84
C MET A 43 -7.98 -15.99 -13.00
N SER A 44 -9.07 -15.23 -13.11
CA SER A 44 -10.09 -15.43 -14.15
C SER A 44 -9.58 -15.09 -15.56
N ARG A 45 -8.58 -14.23 -15.70
CA ARG A 45 -7.97 -13.89 -16.99
C ARG A 45 -7.00 -14.95 -17.50
N HIS A 46 -6.30 -15.63 -16.60
CA HIS A 46 -5.19 -16.52 -16.96
C HIS A 46 -5.51 -18.02 -16.75
N MET A 47 -6.32 -18.39 -15.75
CA MET A 47 -6.70 -19.78 -15.54
C MET A 47 -7.82 -20.18 -16.50
N THR A 48 -7.57 -21.13 -17.40
CA THR A 48 -8.48 -21.47 -18.50
C THR A 48 -9.86 -21.92 -18.05
N PHE A 49 -9.95 -22.65 -16.93
CA PHE A 49 -11.22 -23.14 -16.38
C PHE A 49 -12.08 -22.07 -15.72
N LEU A 50 -11.54 -20.84 -15.54
CA LEU A 50 -12.23 -19.68 -14.95
C LEU A 50 -12.66 -18.63 -15.99
N GLN A 51 -12.30 -18.77 -17.26
CA GLN A 51 -12.53 -17.73 -18.28
C GLN A 51 -14.02 -17.36 -18.43
N ASP A 52 -14.92 -18.33 -18.25
CA ASP A 52 -16.37 -18.09 -18.27
C ASP A 52 -16.86 -17.19 -17.14
N LEU A 53 -16.09 -17.06 -16.06
CA LEU A 53 -16.40 -16.26 -14.89
C LEU A 53 -15.80 -14.83 -14.97
N SER A 54 -14.96 -14.55 -15.93
CA SER A 54 -14.20 -13.28 -16.01
C SER A 54 -15.09 -12.03 -16.01
N ARG A 55 -16.31 -12.11 -16.56
CA ARG A 55 -17.27 -11.00 -16.56
C ARG A 55 -17.87 -10.70 -15.18
N ASP A 56 -17.89 -11.68 -14.28
CA ASP A 56 -18.43 -11.53 -12.92
C ASP A 56 -17.35 -11.19 -11.89
N LEU A 57 -16.11 -11.18 -12.32
CA LEU A 57 -14.92 -10.88 -11.50
C LEU A 57 -14.21 -9.63 -12.03
N PRO A 58 -14.84 -8.45 -11.97
CA PRO A 58 -14.20 -7.20 -12.37
C PRO A 58 -13.04 -6.89 -11.42
N ILE A 59 -12.05 -6.17 -11.91
CA ILE A 59 -10.91 -5.72 -11.10
C ILE A 59 -11.34 -4.74 -9.99
N ALA A 60 -12.43 -4.01 -10.20
CA ALA A 60 -13.06 -3.15 -9.21
C ALA A 60 -14.58 -3.25 -9.29
N GLN A 61 -15.21 -3.16 -8.13
CA GLN A 61 -16.67 -3.17 -8.05
C GLN A 61 -17.26 -1.84 -8.55
N GLY A 62 -18.44 -1.91 -9.16
CA GLY A 62 -19.19 -0.72 -9.53
C GLY A 62 -19.64 0.09 -8.30
N HIS A 63 -19.83 1.38 -8.48
CA HIS A 63 -20.27 2.32 -7.44
C HIS A 63 -21.45 3.18 -7.90
N VAL A 64 -22.07 3.89 -6.97
CA VAL A 64 -23.31 4.67 -7.20
C VAL A 64 -23.23 5.71 -8.31
N LYS A 65 -22.04 6.16 -8.70
CA LYS A 65 -21.81 7.12 -9.78
C LYS A 65 -21.12 6.52 -11.00
N SER A 66 -21.04 5.18 -11.15
CA SER A 66 -20.34 4.53 -12.26
C SER A 66 -20.80 5.02 -13.63
N ASP A 67 -22.12 5.23 -13.82
CA ASP A 67 -22.66 5.72 -15.10
C ASP A 67 -22.27 7.18 -15.36
N CYS A 68 -22.25 8.02 -14.33
CA CYS A 68 -21.79 9.40 -14.42
C CYS A 68 -20.29 9.46 -14.77
N MET A 69 -19.47 8.64 -14.10
CA MET A 69 -18.03 8.56 -14.33
C MET A 69 -17.66 7.94 -15.69
N SER A 70 -18.60 7.29 -16.35
CA SER A 70 -18.43 6.76 -17.71
C SER A 70 -18.72 7.79 -18.81
N GLN A 71 -19.20 8.97 -18.46
CA GLN A 71 -19.47 10.03 -19.43
C GLN A 71 -18.19 10.75 -19.85
N LYS A 72 -18.15 11.24 -21.09
CA LYS A 72 -17.02 12.02 -21.60
C LYS A 72 -16.93 13.34 -20.84
N SER A 73 -15.73 13.65 -20.35
CA SER A 73 -15.43 14.93 -19.71
C SER A 73 -15.21 16.01 -20.78
N GLU A 74 -15.67 17.22 -20.50
CA GLU A 74 -15.36 18.40 -21.27
C GLU A 74 -14.06 19.02 -20.78
N LEU A 75 -13.13 19.26 -21.69
CA LEU A 75 -11.82 19.85 -21.42
C LEU A 75 -11.68 21.17 -22.14
N VAL A 76 -11.37 22.23 -21.40
CA VAL A 76 -11.16 23.57 -21.96
C VAL A 76 -9.75 24.03 -21.64
N THR A 77 -8.97 24.38 -22.66
CA THR A 77 -7.62 24.93 -22.49
C THR A 77 -7.71 26.44 -22.28
N LEU A 78 -7.26 26.92 -21.11
CA LEU A 78 -7.30 28.35 -20.76
C LEU A 78 -6.09 29.15 -21.25
N GLY A 79 -5.17 28.52 -21.97
CA GLY A 79 -3.96 29.16 -22.49
C GLY A 79 -2.73 28.95 -21.59
N ILE A 80 -1.75 29.81 -21.73
CA ILE A 80 -0.49 29.80 -20.98
C ILE A 80 -0.30 31.15 -20.30
N VAL A 81 0.10 31.11 -19.06
CA VAL A 81 0.55 32.29 -18.31
C VAL A 81 2.08 32.31 -18.34
N PRO A 82 2.73 33.34 -18.94
CA PRO A 82 4.17 33.39 -19.08
C PRO A 82 4.83 33.81 -17.75
N THR A 83 4.85 32.92 -16.79
CA THR A 83 5.47 33.12 -15.47
C THR A 83 6.17 31.85 -15.00
N ASN A 84 7.05 31.99 -14.02
CA ASN A 84 7.71 30.85 -13.39
C ASN A 84 6.87 30.29 -12.23
N PRO A 85 6.18 29.14 -12.39
CA PRO A 85 5.36 28.56 -11.32
C PRO A 85 6.19 27.98 -10.15
N GLY A 86 7.50 27.97 -10.24
CA GLY A 86 8.40 27.56 -9.14
C GLY A 86 8.60 28.62 -8.05
N THR A 87 8.02 29.82 -8.22
CA THR A 87 8.11 30.91 -7.24
C THR A 87 6.71 31.28 -6.72
N THR A 88 6.62 31.76 -5.47
CA THR A 88 5.35 32.21 -4.88
C THR A 88 4.71 33.30 -5.73
N GLN A 89 5.47 34.29 -6.18
CA GLN A 89 4.99 35.36 -7.04
C GLN A 89 4.46 34.83 -8.39
N GLY A 90 5.13 33.81 -8.96
CA GLY A 90 4.67 33.19 -10.20
C GLY A 90 3.35 32.45 -10.01
N ILE A 91 3.17 31.74 -8.90
CA ILE A 91 1.88 31.10 -8.55
C ILE A 91 0.79 32.16 -8.34
N GLU A 92 1.09 33.26 -7.61
CA GLU A 92 0.15 34.38 -7.44
C GLU A 92 -0.32 34.91 -8.78
N THR A 93 0.60 35.19 -9.71
CA THR A 93 0.29 35.66 -11.06
C THR A 93 -0.61 34.68 -11.84
N VAL A 94 -0.37 33.37 -11.70
CA VAL A 94 -1.24 32.34 -12.31
C VAL A 94 -2.63 32.38 -11.70
N LEU A 95 -2.74 32.43 -10.36
CA LEU A 95 -4.03 32.44 -9.68
C LEU A 95 -4.82 33.73 -9.98
N GLU A 96 -4.17 34.89 -10.04
CA GLU A 96 -4.78 36.17 -10.44
C GLU A 96 -5.32 36.09 -11.88
N HIS A 97 -4.53 35.52 -12.80
CA HIS A 97 -4.99 35.32 -14.17
C HIS A 97 -6.21 34.38 -14.25
N LEU A 98 -6.25 33.34 -13.41
CA LEU A 98 -7.35 32.38 -13.39
C LEU A 98 -8.62 32.91 -12.73
N GLN A 99 -8.57 34.03 -11.96
CA GLN A 99 -9.75 34.59 -11.30
C GLN A 99 -10.89 34.93 -12.28
N GLN A 100 -10.57 35.34 -13.51
CA GLN A 100 -11.56 35.65 -14.54
C GLN A 100 -12.45 34.46 -14.93
N TYR A 101 -11.99 33.24 -14.63
CA TYR A 101 -12.72 31.99 -14.93
C TYR A 101 -13.47 31.42 -13.72
N LEU A 102 -13.33 32.05 -12.53
CA LEU A 102 -14.05 31.59 -11.35
C LEU A 102 -15.54 31.88 -11.51
N PRO A 103 -16.43 30.90 -11.26
CA PRO A 103 -17.86 31.13 -11.31
C PRO A 103 -18.28 32.13 -10.23
N ALA A 104 -19.14 33.09 -10.60
CA ALA A 104 -19.73 34.00 -9.65
C ALA A 104 -20.58 33.24 -8.62
N SER A 105 -20.53 33.69 -7.36
CA SER A 105 -21.39 33.12 -6.33
C SER A 105 -22.85 33.54 -6.54
N ALA A 106 -23.76 32.58 -6.57
CA ALA A 106 -25.22 32.84 -6.71
C ALA A 106 -25.78 33.66 -5.52
N ARG A 107 -25.06 33.81 -4.41
CA ARG A 107 -25.51 34.54 -3.21
C ARG A 107 -24.94 35.95 -3.10
N GLY A 108 -24.17 36.41 -4.10
CA GLY A 108 -23.52 37.72 -4.08
C GLY A 108 -22.32 37.78 -3.12
N GLY A 109 -21.31 38.60 -3.48
CA GLY A 109 -20.21 38.93 -2.59
C GLY A 109 -18.99 38.03 -2.64
N GLY A 110 -18.87 37.08 -3.59
CA GLY A 110 -17.66 36.25 -3.71
C GLY A 110 -17.67 35.36 -4.95
N ALA A 111 -16.60 34.56 -5.16
CA ALA A 111 -16.56 33.49 -6.13
C ALA A 111 -17.08 32.18 -5.56
N THR A 112 -17.58 31.30 -6.42
CA THR A 112 -17.77 29.90 -6.05
C THR A 112 -16.41 29.23 -5.92
N PRO A 113 -16.06 28.66 -4.76
CA PRO A 113 -14.77 28.00 -4.58
C PRO A 113 -14.57 26.91 -5.63
N THR A 114 -13.43 26.95 -6.30
CA THR A 114 -13.07 26.07 -7.41
C THR A 114 -11.82 25.27 -7.04
N LEU A 115 -11.82 23.97 -7.40
CA LEU A 115 -10.67 23.10 -7.16
C LEU A 115 -9.55 23.50 -8.11
N VAL A 116 -8.37 23.68 -7.59
CA VAL A 116 -7.14 23.87 -8.35
C VAL A 116 -6.19 22.72 -8.04
N SER A 117 -5.65 22.12 -9.10
CA SER A 117 -4.73 21.01 -8.99
C SER A 117 -3.45 21.26 -9.77
N GLY A 118 -2.37 20.67 -9.31
CA GLY A 118 -1.06 20.74 -9.92
C GLY A 118 -0.16 19.69 -9.29
N ASN A 119 1.14 19.75 -9.63
CA ASN A 119 2.11 18.94 -8.91
C ASN A 119 2.22 19.42 -7.44
N GLU A 120 2.89 18.62 -6.65
CA GLU A 120 3.09 18.87 -5.20
C GLU A 120 3.61 20.27 -4.90
N SER A 121 4.66 20.72 -5.59
CA SER A 121 5.24 22.05 -5.41
C SER A 121 4.25 23.17 -5.72
N ALA A 122 3.43 23.00 -6.77
CA ALA A 122 2.40 23.98 -7.13
C ALA A 122 1.32 24.06 -6.05
N MET A 123 0.89 22.93 -5.49
CA MET A 123 -0.11 22.90 -4.40
C MET A 123 0.41 23.60 -3.14
N LYS A 124 1.64 23.32 -2.77
CA LYS A 124 2.34 24.02 -1.67
C LYS A 124 2.43 25.53 -1.94
N GLY A 125 2.76 25.91 -3.18
CA GLY A 125 2.81 27.31 -3.60
C GLY A 125 1.45 28.02 -3.50
N VAL A 126 0.34 27.34 -3.87
CA VAL A 126 -1.02 27.91 -3.72
C VAL A 126 -1.35 28.15 -2.25
N LEU A 127 -1.11 27.17 -1.37
CA LEU A 127 -1.32 27.33 0.07
C LEU A 127 -0.46 28.46 0.67
N GLN A 128 0.77 28.57 0.22
CA GLN A 128 1.68 29.62 0.67
C GLN A 128 1.21 31.01 0.18
N ALA A 129 0.80 31.14 -1.09
CA ALA A 129 0.26 32.39 -1.63
C ALA A 129 -0.99 32.84 -0.87
N GLN A 130 -1.92 31.93 -0.58
CA GLN A 130 -3.10 32.23 0.25
C GLN A 130 -2.73 32.66 1.67
N ARG A 131 -1.72 32.01 2.28
CA ARG A 131 -1.25 32.34 3.62
C ARG A 131 -0.62 33.76 3.68
N VAL A 132 0.22 34.06 2.68
CA VAL A 132 0.87 35.39 2.60
C VAL A 132 -0.15 36.52 2.42
N ARG A 133 -1.25 36.24 1.73
CA ARG A 133 -2.32 37.20 1.42
C ARG A 133 -3.53 37.13 2.37
N ALA A 134 -3.43 36.39 3.47
CA ALA A 134 -4.56 36.17 4.38
C ALA A 134 -5.15 37.46 4.98
N ASP A 135 -4.35 38.50 5.14
CA ASP A 135 -4.73 39.79 5.75
C ASP A 135 -5.28 40.81 4.73
N GLN A 136 -5.40 40.44 3.44
CA GLN A 136 -5.93 41.34 2.43
C GLN A 136 -7.45 41.56 2.59
N GLU A 137 -7.97 42.69 2.09
CA GLU A 137 -9.36 43.12 2.35
C GLU A 137 -10.37 42.29 1.54
N THR A 138 -10.08 42.01 0.27
CA THR A 138 -11.04 41.33 -0.62
C THR A 138 -10.71 39.86 -0.79
N TRP A 139 -11.73 39.05 -1.11
CA TRP A 139 -11.56 37.62 -1.39
C TRP A 139 -10.67 37.36 -2.63
N GLN A 140 -10.68 38.29 -3.61
CA GLN A 140 -9.79 38.23 -4.76
C GLN A 140 -8.33 38.36 -4.35
N GLU A 141 -8.03 39.36 -3.54
CA GLU A 141 -6.67 39.60 -3.04
C GLU A 141 -6.19 38.45 -2.15
N ARG A 142 -7.07 37.86 -1.33
CA ARG A 142 -6.75 36.70 -0.50
C ARG A 142 -6.69 35.39 -1.27
N LEU A 143 -7.07 35.35 -2.55
CA LEU A 143 -7.14 34.15 -3.37
C LEU A 143 -8.08 33.06 -2.78
N ASP A 144 -9.13 33.44 -2.06
CA ASP A 144 -10.05 32.54 -1.35
C ASP A 144 -10.90 31.67 -2.29
N GLY A 145 -10.96 32.01 -3.60
CA GLY A 145 -11.71 31.26 -4.60
C GLY A 145 -11.08 29.92 -5.01
N TYR A 146 -9.91 29.58 -4.50
CA TYR A 146 -9.18 28.37 -4.88
C TYR A 146 -9.03 27.38 -3.75
N ILE A 147 -9.29 26.11 -4.04
CA ILE A 147 -9.05 25.00 -3.12
C ILE A 147 -8.01 24.08 -3.75
N PRO A 148 -6.77 24.07 -3.22
CA PRO A 148 -5.73 23.21 -3.73
C PRO A 148 -6.03 21.73 -3.41
N VAL A 149 -5.86 20.85 -4.42
CA VAL A 149 -6.16 19.43 -4.32
C VAL A 149 -4.99 18.62 -4.85
N PRO A 150 -4.42 17.72 -4.03
CA PRO A 150 -3.39 16.80 -4.50
C PRO A 150 -3.99 15.78 -5.47
N GLN A 151 -3.17 15.26 -6.37
CA GLN A 151 -3.59 14.45 -7.49
C GLN A 151 -3.10 13.01 -7.43
N GLU A 152 -3.75 12.13 -8.19
CA GLU A 152 -3.53 10.69 -8.11
C GLU A 152 -2.29 10.23 -8.89
N TYR A 153 -2.03 10.80 -10.07
CA TYR A 153 -0.97 10.31 -10.96
C TYR A 153 0.44 10.57 -10.40
N ASP A 154 0.69 11.76 -9.86
CA ASP A 154 1.99 12.06 -9.24
C ASP A 154 2.24 11.20 -8.00
N LYS A 155 1.20 10.93 -7.21
CA LYS A 155 1.23 10.00 -6.09
C LYS A 155 1.61 8.59 -6.55
N GLU A 156 1.00 8.10 -7.62
CA GLU A 156 1.33 6.78 -8.17
C GLU A 156 2.77 6.69 -8.68
N ILE A 157 3.27 7.73 -9.35
CA ILE A 157 4.68 7.79 -9.77
C ILE A 157 5.61 7.71 -8.56
N LEU A 158 5.28 8.41 -7.48
CA LEU A 158 6.04 8.36 -6.24
C LEU A 158 6.12 6.93 -5.69
N PHE A 159 4.98 6.25 -5.56
CA PHE A 159 4.95 4.87 -5.05
C PHE A 159 5.64 3.86 -5.98
N LEU A 160 5.54 4.04 -7.30
CA LEU A 160 6.34 3.24 -8.24
C LEU A 160 7.84 3.47 -8.07
N GLN A 161 8.25 4.73 -7.82
CA GLN A 161 9.65 5.04 -7.55
C GLN A 161 10.12 4.44 -6.23
N ASP A 162 9.29 4.51 -5.18
CA ASP A 162 9.58 3.88 -3.89
C ASP A 162 9.73 2.36 -4.06
N SER A 163 8.80 1.73 -4.79
CA SER A 163 8.89 0.30 -5.11
C SER A 163 10.18 -0.03 -5.88
N ASN A 164 10.58 0.82 -6.85
CA ASN A 164 11.85 0.63 -7.54
C ASN A 164 13.06 0.80 -6.61
N ASN A 165 13.00 1.72 -5.66
CA ASN A 165 14.08 1.91 -4.71
C ASN A 165 14.28 0.68 -3.81
N VAL A 166 13.17 -0.01 -3.49
CA VAL A 166 13.19 -1.22 -2.65
C VAL A 166 13.50 -2.49 -3.46
N PHE A 167 12.90 -2.68 -4.65
CA PHE A 167 12.92 -3.97 -5.36
C PHE A 167 13.86 -4.01 -6.58
N PHE A 168 14.38 -2.88 -7.04
CA PHE A 168 15.29 -2.83 -8.17
C PHE A 168 16.75 -2.72 -7.70
N ASP A 169 17.51 -3.78 -7.87
CA ASP A 169 18.95 -3.76 -7.74
C ASP A 169 19.59 -4.02 -9.12
N GLY A 170 20.32 -3.03 -9.63
CA GLY A 170 20.96 -3.09 -10.95
C GLY A 170 22.11 -4.09 -11.02
N GLU A 171 22.74 -4.41 -9.89
CA GLU A 171 23.85 -5.37 -9.80
C GLU A 171 23.34 -6.82 -9.72
N SER A 172 22.07 -7.00 -9.34
CA SER A 172 21.44 -8.31 -9.16
C SER A 172 20.77 -8.87 -10.43
N ALA A 173 21.25 -8.51 -11.62
CA ALA A 173 20.68 -8.99 -12.89
C ALA A 173 20.67 -10.54 -13.03
N SER A 174 21.51 -11.25 -12.29
CA SER A 174 21.54 -12.71 -12.21
C SER A 174 20.75 -13.28 -11.01
N ALA A 175 20.33 -12.45 -10.06
CA ALA A 175 19.59 -12.90 -8.88
C ALA A 175 18.11 -13.12 -9.24
N LYS A 176 17.68 -14.38 -9.23
CA LYS A 176 16.37 -14.80 -9.66
C LYS A 176 15.27 -14.16 -8.81
N GLY A 177 14.27 -13.57 -9.47
CA GLY A 177 13.13 -12.92 -8.84
C GLY A 177 13.29 -11.43 -8.57
N THR A 178 14.48 -10.84 -8.78
CA THR A 178 14.64 -9.37 -8.71
C THR A 178 14.00 -8.69 -9.92
N ILE A 179 13.54 -7.46 -9.76
CA ILE A 179 13.00 -6.66 -10.88
C ILE A 179 14.03 -6.49 -11.98
N ALA A 180 15.33 -6.35 -11.64
CA ALA A 180 16.42 -6.24 -12.61
C ALA A 180 16.59 -7.52 -13.45
N GLN A 181 16.53 -8.68 -12.83
CA GLN A 181 16.58 -9.97 -13.53
C GLN A 181 15.35 -10.18 -14.42
N LEU A 182 14.15 -9.97 -13.87
CA LEU A 182 12.88 -10.12 -14.60
C LEU A 182 12.78 -9.17 -15.79
N LYS A 183 13.22 -7.92 -15.64
CA LYS A 183 13.36 -6.96 -16.73
C LYS A 183 14.17 -7.53 -17.90
N ASN A 184 15.32 -8.14 -17.61
CA ASN A 184 16.20 -8.69 -18.63
C ASN A 184 15.61 -9.97 -19.26
N GLU A 185 15.02 -10.85 -18.45
CA GLU A 185 14.41 -12.10 -18.91
C GLU A 185 13.24 -11.86 -19.86
N PHE A 186 12.36 -10.89 -19.53
CA PHE A 186 11.17 -10.58 -20.31
C PHE A 186 11.30 -9.37 -21.22
N ASN A 187 12.55 -8.91 -21.44
CA ASN A 187 12.90 -7.90 -22.43
C ASN A 187 12.21 -6.54 -22.26
N TYR A 188 11.98 -6.11 -21.02
CA TYR A 188 11.50 -4.76 -20.69
C TYR A 188 12.63 -3.73 -20.85
N THR A 189 13.10 -3.53 -22.07
CA THR A 189 14.31 -2.74 -22.39
C THR A 189 14.22 -1.27 -22.00
N PHE A 190 13.02 -0.69 -22.02
CA PHE A 190 12.76 0.71 -21.69
C PHE A 190 12.48 0.96 -20.21
N PHE A 191 12.33 -0.11 -19.40
CA PHE A 191 12.20 0.03 -17.97
C PHE A 191 13.51 0.56 -17.35
N ARG A 192 13.38 1.55 -16.46
CA ARG A 192 14.51 2.23 -15.81
C ARG A 192 14.30 2.30 -14.30
N LYS A 193 15.40 2.39 -13.53
CA LYS A 193 15.36 2.61 -12.09
C LYS A 193 14.60 3.92 -11.78
N GLU A 194 14.89 4.97 -12.54
CA GLU A 194 14.17 6.25 -12.45
C GLU A 194 12.85 6.17 -13.23
N VAL A 195 11.74 6.03 -12.50
CA VAL A 195 10.38 5.84 -13.07
C VAL A 195 9.97 6.98 -14.00
N LEU A 196 10.35 8.23 -13.67
CA LEU A 196 10.03 9.41 -14.48
C LEU A 196 10.57 9.35 -15.92
N GLN A 197 11.60 8.55 -16.19
CA GLN A 197 12.13 8.38 -17.55
C GLN A 197 11.16 7.62 -18.47
N ASN A 198 10.43 6.65 -17.92
CA ASN A 198 9.40 5.92 -18.66
C ASN A 198 8.36 5.31 -17.68
N VAL A 199 7.39 6.12 -17.29
CA VAL A 199 6.34 5.73 -16.34
C VAL A 199 5.50 4.55 -16.86
N GLN A 200 5.16 4.55 -18.16
CA GLN A 200 4.32 3.49 -18.73
C GLN A 200 4.99 2.12 -18.64
N GLU A 201 6.29 2.05 -18.94
CA GLU A 201 7.04 0.80 -18.86
C GLU A 201 7.17 0.29 -17.42
N ALA A 202 7.27 1.21 -16.45
CA ALA A 202 7.26 0.85 -15.04
C ALA A 202 5.91 0.24 -14.63
N TRP A 203 4.80 0.84 -15.06
CA TRP A 203 3.46 0.31 -14.83
C TRP A 203 3.30 -1.09 -15.42
N ASP A 204 3.64 -1.26 -16.70
CA ASP A 204 3.52 -2.53 -17.42
C ASP A 204 4.37 -3.62 -16.76
N MET A 205 5.57 -3.26 -16.28
CA MET A 205 6.45 -4.19 -15.57
C MET A 205 5.85 -4.64 -14.24
N TYR A 206 5.36 -3.69 -13.40
CA TYR A 206 4.74 -4.06 -12.13
C TYR A 206 3.44 -4.83 -12.30
N GLU A 207 2.60 -4.50 -13.30
CA GLU A 207 1.40 -5.28 -13.63
C GLU A 207 1.79 -6.73 -13.99
N PHE A 208 2.76 -6.89 -14.88
CA PHE A 208 3.24 -8.19 -15.35
C PHE A 208 3.77 -9.08 -14.21
N VAL A 209 4.66 -8.53 -13.37
CA VAL A 209 5.24 -9.27 -12.23
C VAL A 209 4.18 -9.61 -11.20
N THR A 210 3.27 -8.68 -10.90
CA THR A 210 2.19 -8.90 -9.94
C THR A 210 1.24 -9.99 -10.39
N GLU A 211 0.86 -10.02 -11.68
CA GLU A 211 0.04 -11.09 -12.24
C GLU A 211 0.75 -12.43 -12.13
N GLY A 212 2.01 -12.51 -12.55
CA GLY A 212 2.79 -13.73 -12.48
C GLY A 212 2.94 -14.28 -11.07
N TYR A 213 3.27 -13.41 -10.11
CA TYR A 213 3.43 -13.80 -8.70
C TYR A 213 2.12 -14.17 -8.03
N SER A 214 1.03 -13.43 -8.31
CA SER A 214 -0.31 -13.78 -7.81
C SER A 214 -0.76 -15.16 -8.32
N LEU A 215 -0.48 -15.49 -9.57
CA LEU A 215 -0.79 -16.80 -10.16
C LEU A 215 0.07 -17.91 -9.56
N LEU A 216 1.37 -17.72 -9.35
CA LEU A 216 2.24 -18.68 -8.67
C LEU A 216 1.72 -19.00 -7.26
N CYS A 217 1.33 -17.96 -6.52
CA CYS A 217 0.75 -18.11 -5.20
C CYS A 217 -0.61 -18.82 -5.25
N ALA A 218 -1.47 -18.50 -6.24
CA ALA A 218 -2.76 -19.16 -6.43
C ALA A 218 -2.61 -20.64 -6.78
N LEU A 219 -1.66 -21.03 -7.65
CA LEU A 219 -1.37 -22.42 -7.96
C LEU A 219 -0.98 -23.23 -6.72
N LYS A 220 -0.17 -22.65 -5.83
CA LYS A 220 0.16 -23.26 -4.54
C LYS A 220 -1.10 -23.59 -3.73
N PHE A 221 -2.05 -22.66 -3.63
CA PHE A 221 -3.29 -22.89 -2.88
C PHE A 221 -4.31 -23.77 -3.60
N CYS A 222 -4.24 -23.84 -4.93
CA CYS A 222 -5.03 -24.77 -5.74
C CYS A 222 -4.47 -26.21 -5.68
N GLY A 223 -3.20 -26.38 -5.31
CA GLY A 223 -2.52 -27.68 -5.37
C GLY A 223 -2.29 -28.18 -6.80
N THR A 224 -2.11 -27.25 -7.76
CA THR A 224 -1.92 -27.54 -9.19
C THR A 224 -0.60 -26.99 -9.69
N SER A 225 -0.09 -27.59 -10.77
CA SER A 225 1.17 -27.22 -11.41
C SER A 225 1.00 -26.45 -12.71
N SER A 226 -0.24 -26.22 -13.16
CA SER A 226 -0.52 -25.53 -14.42
C SER A 226 -1.76 -24.65 -14.33
N LEU A 227 -1.74 -23.54 -15.07
CA LEU A 227 -2.89 -22.63 -15.20
C LEU A 227 -4.07 -23.28 -15.98
N HIS A 228 -3.81 -24.41 -16.64
CA HIS A 228 -4.80 -25.17 -17.42
C HIS A 228 -5.40 -26.34 -16.64
N GLU A 229 -4.78 -26.73 -15.54
CA GLU A 229 -5.24 -27.83 -14.70
C GLU A 229 -6.42 -27.37 -13.83
N VAL A 230 -7.45 -28.21 -13.77
CA VAL A 230 -8.62 -27.96 -12.91
C VAL A 230 -8.34 -28.53 -11.52
N PRO A 231 -8.29 -27.70 -10.47
CA PRO A 231 -8.04 -28.17 -9.12
C PRO A 231 -9.12 -29.17 -8.66
N ALA A 232 -8.73 -30.20 -7.91
CA ALA A 232 -9.67 -31.18 -7.36
C ALA A 232 -10.73 -30.54 -6.44
N SER A 233 -10.37 -29.42 -5.78
CA SER A 233 -11.26 -28.64 -4.92
C SER A 233 -12.25 -27.75 -5.68
N PHE A 234 -12.08 -27.58 -7.01
CA PHE A 234 -12.93 -26.70 -7.81
C PHE A 234 -14.32 -27.32 -8.01
N PRO A 235 -15.42 -26.60 -7.72
CA PRO A 235 -16.78 -27.12 -7.85
C PRO A 235 -17.24 -27.13 -9.33
N ALA A 236 -16.64 -27.97 -10.17
CA ALA A 236 -16.90 -27.99 -11.61
C ALA A 236 -18.39 -28.18 -11.95
N LYS A 237 -19.10 -29.05 -11.19
CA LYS A 237 -20.54 -29.29 -11.32
C LYS A 237 -21.41 -28.36 -10.47
N GLY A 238 -20.79 -27.45 -9.69
CA GLY A 238 -21.48 -26.51 -8.83
C GLY A 238 -22.16 -25.37 -9.60
N SER A 239 -23.03 -24.65 -8.91
CA SER A 239 -23.64 -23.42 -9.45
C SER A 239 -22.57 -22.37 -9.78
N ARG A 240 -22.93 -21.39 -10.65
CA ARG A 240 -22.05 -20.26 -10.96
C ARG A 240 -21.62 -19.54 -9.68
N GLN A 241 -22.52 -19.38 -8.72
CA GLN A 241 -22.24 -18.74 -7.44
C GLN A 241 -21.22 -19.52 -6.60
N ASN A 242 -21.31 -20.85 -6.58
CA ASN A 242 -20.32 -21.70 -5.88
C ASN A 242 -18.92 -21.58 -6.51
N LYS A 243 -18.85 -21.47 -7.84
CA LYS A 243 -17.58 -21.25 -8.54
C LYS A 243 -16.98 -19.88 -8.21
N LEU A 244 -17.80 -18.83 -8.20
CA LEU A 244 -17.36 -17.48 -7.81
C LEU A 244 -16.88 -17.44 -6.36
N LEU A 245 -17.60 -18.08 -5.45
CA LEU A 245 -17.20 -18.17 -4.04
C LEU A 245 -15.85 -18.90 -3.90
N TRP A 246 -15.67 -19.99 -4.62
CA TRP A 246 -14.39 -20.72 -4.62
C TRP A 246 -13.24 -19.83 -5.11
N VAL A 247 -13.40 -19.10 -6.21
CA VAL A 247 -12.37 -18.17 -6.72
C VAL A 247 -12.02 -17.12 -5.68
N LYS A 248 -13.03 -16.49 -5.07
CA LYS A 248 -12.82 -15.49 -4.02
C LYS A 248 -12.14 -16.09 -2.78
N THR A 249 -12.47 -17.33 -2.42
CA THR A 249 -11.80 -18.02 -1.30
C THR A 249 -10.33 -18.26 -1.58
N VAL A 250 -9.97 -18.70 -2.79
CA VAL A 250 -8.56 -18.86 -3.17
C VAL A 250 -7.85 -17.50 -3.21
N ALA A 251 -8.47 -16.49 -3.83
CA ALA A 251 -7.93 -15.15 -3.88
C ALA A 251 -7.71 -14.55 -2.47
N GLN A 252 -8.65 -14.79 -1.54
CA GLN A 252 -8.51 -14.40 -0.14
C GLN A 252 -7.27 -15.04 0.49
N ARG A 253 -7.06 -16.34 0.28
CA ARG A 253 -5.86 -17.05 0.80
C ARG A 253 -4.56 -16.48 0.22
N VAL A 254 -4.56 -16.08 -1.05
CA VAL A 254 -3.41 -15.42 -1.68
C VAL A 254 -3.13 -14.08 -0.99
N VAL A 255 -4.16 -13.24 -0.83
CA VAL A 255 -4.02 -11.94 -0.17
C VAL A 255 -3.57 -12.09 1.27
N ASP A 256 -4.17 -12.99 2.04
CA ASP A 256 -3.81 -13.26 3.43
C ASP A 256 -2.36 -13.72 3.57
N PHE A 257 -1.89 -14.50 2.62
CA PHE A 257 -0.52 -15.00 2.60
C PHE A 257 0.51 -13.91 2.27
N VAL A 258 0.21 -13.01 1.33
CA VAL A 258 1.15 -11.92 0.96
C VAL A 258 1.06 -10.73 1.90
N TYR A 259 -0.10 -10.50 2.52
CA TYR A 259 -0.32 -9.40 3.46
C TYR A 259 0.42 -9.61 4.79
N HIS A 260 0.76 -10.83 5.09
CA HIS A 260 1.50 -11.33 6.26
C HIS A 260 1.68 -10.27 7.38
N GLU A 261 0.57 -9.90 8.03
CA GLU A 261 0.69 -9.20 9.31
C GLU A 261 1.35 -10.16 10.30
N PRO A 262 2.53 -9.83 10.86
CA PRO A 262 2.93 -10.50 12.07
C PRO A 262 1.77 -10.33 13.04
N LYS A 263 1.21 -11.43 13.55
CA LYS A 263 0.18 -11.40 14.60
C LYS A 263 0.81 -10.78 15.85
N ARG A 264 1.02 -9.46 15.84
CA ARG A 264 1.20 -8.71 17.06
C ARG A 264 -0.13 -8.84 17.80
N SER A 265 -0.09 -9.29 19.05
CA SER A 265 -1.29 -9.28 19.88
C SER A 265 -1.89 -7.87 19.78
N SER A 266 -3.21 -7.77 19.62
CA SER A 266 -3.93 -6.50 19.57
C SER A 266 -3.59 -5.56 20.73
N ILE A 267 -3.10 -6.11 21.82
CA ILE A 267 -2.59 -5.42 23.02
C ILE A 267 -1.24 -4.72 22.73
N GLN A 268 -0.35 -5.33 21.94
CA GLN A 268 0.96 -4.76 21.61
C GLN A 268 0.84 -3.63 20.59
N LEU A 269 -0.09 -3.75 19.62
CA LEU A 269 -0.41 -2.67 18.69
C LEU A 269 -1.04 -1.47 19.39
N ALA A 270 -1.88 -1.69 20.40
CA ALA A 270 -2.43 -0.62 21.22
C ALA A 270 -1.35 0.06 22.08
N ALA A 271 -0.43 -0.70 22.68
CA ALA A 271 0.67 -0.16 23.48
C ALA A 271 1.68 0.65 22.62
N ASP A 272 1.99 0.18 21.40
CA ASP A 272 2.92 0.87 20.49
C ASP A 272 2.28 2.12 19.81
N ALA A 273 0.95 2.12 19.64
CA ALA A 273 0.22 3.26 19.07
C ALA A 273 -0.09 4.37 20.08
N TYR A 274 -0.16 4.04 21.36
CA TYR A 274 -0.32 4.96 22.47
C TYR A 274 0.98 5.06 23.29
N GLY A 275 2.10 5.24 22.60
CA GLY A 275 3.35 5.68 23.20
C GLY A 275 3.14 7.02 23.85
N ASP A 276 2.73 6.94 25.05
CA ASP A 276 2.90 7.75 26.22
C ASP A 276 2.82 9.29 26.08
N ASN A 277 1.81 9.82 26.70
CA ASN A 277 1.88 10.93 27.65
C ASN A 277 0.53 11.09 28.37
N THR A 278 0.24 10.19 29.27
CA THR A 278 -0.63 10.50 30.41
C THR A 278 -0.06 9.82 31.63
N ASP A 279 0.58 10.63 32.49
CA ASP A 279 0.72 10.35 33.90
C ASP A 279 -0.68 10.10 34.48
N ASN A 280 -1.10 8.87 34.47
CA ASN A 280 -2.15 8.35 35.34
C ASN A 280 -1.74 6.95 35.75
N GLU A 281 -1.04 6.91 36.87
CA GLU A 281 -0.93 5.75 37.71
C GLU A 281 -2.34 5.18 37.97
N SER A 282 -2.68 4.09 37.29
CA SER A 282 -3.65 3.13 37.81
C SER A 282 -3.06 1.75 37.66
N ASP A 283 -2.44 1.35 38.72
CA ASP A 283 -2.20 0.01 39.24
C ASP A 283 -2.75 -1.18 38.42
N ALA A 284 -2.04 -1.57 37.37
CA ALA A 284 -1.83 -2.97 37.08
C ALA A 284 -0.44 -3.31 37.68
N ALA A 285 -0.35 -3.36 39.00
CA ALA A 285 0.82 -3.85 39.69
C ALA A 285 1.11 -5.26 39.16
N VAL A 286 2.08 -5.38 38.28
CA VAL A 286 2.76 -6.64 38.03
C VAL A 286 3.27 -7.08 39.39
N LEU A 287 2.65 -8.11 39.94
CA LEU A 287 3.01 -8.68 41.26
C LEU A 287 4.39 -9.32 41.12
N CYS A 288 5.43 -8.49 41.18
CA CYS A 288 6.81 -8.86 40.89
C CYS A 288 7.47 -9.62 42.06
N CYS A 289 6.98 -9.53 43.28
CA CYS A 289 7.57 -10.16 44.45
C CYS A 289 6.58 -11.06 45.18
N TYR A 290 7.07 -12.09 45.86
CA TYR A 290 6.22 -13.01 46.68
C TYR A 290 5.45 -12.29 47.79
N CYS A 291 5.93 -11.12 48.26
CA CYS A 291 5.24 -10.31 49.27
C CYS A 291 3.99 -9.60 48.72
N ARG A 292 3.84 -9.54 47.40
CA ARG A 292 2.73 -8.88 46.69
C ARG A 292 2.51 -7.41 47.06
N ALA A 293 3.53 -6.73 47.57
CA ALA A 293 3.50 -5.33 47.95
C ALA A 293 4.36 -4.52 46.99
N VAL A 294 3.89 -3.34 46.60
CA VAL A 294 4.69 -2.36 45.88
C VAL A 294 5.55 -1.66 46.93
N LYS A 295 6.86 -1.73 46.80
CA LYS A 295 7.83 -1.04 47.64
C LYS A 295 8.76 -0.24 46.72
N ASP A 296 9.06 0.97 47.14
CA ASP A 296 10.02 1.82 46.44
C ASP A 296 11.45 1.46 46.89
N GLU A 297 11.91 0.31 46.43
CA GLU A 297 13.26 -0.20 46.69
C GLU A 297 13.79 -1.00 45.49
N GLU A 298 15.11 -1.10 45.41
CA GLU A 298 15.78 -1.85 44.36
C GLU A 298 15.36 -3.31 44.34
N MET A 299 15.16 -3.86 43.15
CA MET A 299 14.73 -5.26 42.96
C MET A 299 15.85 -6.07 42.33
N ILE A 300 15.90 -7.34 42.71
CA ILE A 300 16.82 -8.34 42.16
C ILE A 300 16.05 -9.43 41.42
N VAL A 301 16.63 -9.92 40.34
CA VAL A 301 16.04 -11.02 39.56
C VAL A 301 16.69 -12.36 39.93
N CYS A 302 15.87 -13.39 40.09
CA CYS A 302 16.37 -14.75 40.21
C CYS A 302 16.89 -15.27 38.88
N CYS A 303 18.16 -15.69 38.82
CA CYS A 303 18.81 -16.18 37.60
C CYS A 303 18.25 -17.51 37.06
N ASN A 304 17.31 -18.14 37.78
CA ASN A 304 16.57 -19.27 37.27
C ASN A 304 15.39 -18.78 36.42
N ALA A 305 15.50 -18.89 35.10
CA ALA A 305 14.48 -18.47 34.12
C ALA A 305 13.08 -19.08 34.36
N MET A 306 13.00 -20.20 35.10
CA MET A 306 11.75 -20.90 35.44
C MET A 306 11.26 -20.58 36.86
N CYS A 307 11.80 -19.55 37.48
CA CYS A 307 11.34 -19.14 38.79
C CYS A 307 9.90 -18.59 38.68
N PRO A 308 8.93 -19.14 39.44
CA PRO A 308 7.53 -18.68 39.39
C PRO A 308 7.35 -17.25 39.89
N THR A 309 8.32 -16.71 40.61
CA THR A 309 8.38 -15.33 41.07
C THR A 309 9.79 -14.82 40.80
N PRO A 310 10.07 -14.33 39.60
CA PRO A 310 11.45 -14.00 39.21
C PRO A 310 12.02 -12.76 39.92
N TRP A 311 11.20 -11.82 40.31
CA TRP A 311 11.63 -10.55 40.89
C TRP A 311 11.41 -10.50 42.40
N TYR A 312 12.36 -9.99 43.14
CA TYR A 312 12.34 -9.83 44.57
C TYR A 312 12.86 -8.46 44.99
N HIS A 313 12.19 -7.82 45.93
CA HIS A 313 12.76 -6.65 46.61
C HIS A 313 14.01 -7.06 47.37
N LEU A 314 15.05 -6.23 47.44
CA LEU A 314 16.27 -6.54 48.18
C LEU A 314 15.95 -6.89 49.63
N SER A 315 15.05 -6.14 50.29
CA SER A 315 14.58 -6.42 51.64
C SER A 315 13.92 -7.79 51.76
N CYS A 316 13.13 -8.21 50.79
CA CYS A 316 12.47 -9.50 50.73
C CYS A 316 13.44 -10.65 50.46
N ALA A 317 14.46 -10.38 49.66
CA ALA A 317 15.58 -11.31 49.43
C ALA A 317 16.57 -11.35 50.59
N ARG A 318 16.41 -10.51 51.63
CA ARG A 318 17.31 -10.33 52.78
C ARG A 318 18.72 -9.93 52.36
N LEU A 319 18.81 -9.08 51.31
CA LEU A 319 20.05 -8.55 50.80
C LEU A 319 20.13 -7.05 51.12
N THR A 320 21.34 -6.57 51.37
CA THR A 320 21.64 -5.13 51.58
C THR A 320 22.08 -4.42 50.30
N ALA A 321 22.53 -5.18 49.29
CA ALA A 321 22.88 -4.72 47.95
C ALA A 321 22.74 -5.87 46.96
N ALA A 322 22.59 -5.57 45.68
CA ALA A 322 22.57 -6.58 44.61
C ALA A 322 23.94 -7.28 44.53
N PRO A 323 24.03 -8.60 44.59
CA PRO A 323 25.30 -9.33 44.39
C PRO A 323 25.81 -9.18 42.96
N GLU A 324 27.13 -9.21 42.81
CA GLU A 324 27.79 -9.16 41.50
C GLU A 324 27.67 -10.49 40.71
N ASP A 325 27.42 -11.62 41.46
CA ASP A 325 27.26 -12.94 40.87
C ASP A 325 25.79 -13.35 40.70
N ASP A 326 25.56 -14.44 39.98
CA ASP A 326 24.23 -15.04 39.75
C ASP A 326 23.53 -15.31 41.07
N TRP A 327 22.35 -14.72 41.28
CA TRP A 327 21.53 -14.88 42.44
C TRP A 327 20.32 -15.78 42.21
N TYR A 328 20.04 -16.68 43.17
CA TYR A 328 18.91 -17.60 43.15
C TYR A 328 18.04 -17.46 44.40
N CYS A 329 16.74 -17.26 44.22
CA CYS A 329 15.81 -17.00 45.33
C CYS A 329 15.69 -18.13 46.36
N CYS A 330 16.01 -19.36 46.01
CA CYS A 330 15.94 -20.52 46.86
C CYS A 330 16.82 -21.65 46.36
N HIS A 331 17.07 -22.63 47.25
CA HIS A 331 17.89 -23.81 46.97
C HIS A 331 17.32 -24.69 45.84
N LYS A 332 16.00 -24.62 45.57
CA LYS A 332 15.37 -25.29 44.42
C LYS A 332 15.78 -24.61 43.09
N CYS A 333 15.81 -23.29 43.07
CA CYS A 333 16.24 -22.54 41.91
C CYS A 333 17.74 -22.71 41.62
N LEU A 334 18.55 -22.78 42.68
CA LEU A 334 19.99 -23.03 42.57
C LEU A 334 20.32 -24.47 42.14
N LYS A 335 19.55 -25.48 42.57
CA LYS A 335 19.76 -26.90 42.21
C LYS A 335 19.08 -27.33 40.92
N SER A 336 18.15 -26.56 40.41
CA SER A 336 17.52 -26.82 39.13
C SER A 336 18.36 -26.12 38.06
N PRO A 337 19.30 -26.81 37.40
CA PRO A 337 19.94 -26.22 36.24
C PRO A 337 18.82 -25.83 35.27
N SER A 338 18.96 -24.70 34.60
CA SER A 338 17.99 -24.00 33.73
C SER A 338 17.51 -24.80 32.49
N TYR A 339 17.37 -26.10 32.60
CA TYR A 339 16.94 -27.00 31.53
C TYR A 339 15.67 -27.74 31.91
N THR A 340 14.53 -27.04 31.95
CA THR A 340 13.26 -27.73 31.82
C THR A 340 13.00 -27.93 30.34
N TYR A 341 13.33 -29.10 29.87
CA TYR A 341 13.29 -29.50 28.48
C TYR A 341 11.86 -29.61 27.91
N CYS A 342 10.78 -29.39 28.67
CA CYS A 342 9.42 -29.59 28.16
C CYS A 342 8.37 -28.89 29.04
N LEU A 343 7.19 -28.65 28.47
CA LEU A 343 5.99 -28.15 29.16
C LEU A 343 5.66 -28.89 30.47
N CYS A 344 5.86 -30.22 30.51
CA CYS A 344 5.58 -31.04 31.68
C CYS A 344 6.61 -30.90 32.81
N LYS A 345 7.74 -30.23 32.56
CA LYS A 345 8.84 -30.05 33.51
C LYS A 345 9.40 -31.37 34.12
N GLN A 346 9.21 -32.48 33.42
CA GLN A 346 9.65 -33.81 33.82
C GLN A 346 10.70 -34.35 32.82
N LYS A 347 11.49 -35.34 33.27
CA LYS A 347 12.46 -36.02 32.41
C LYS A 347 11.82 -36.99 31.41
N LYS A 348 10.60 -37.43 31.68
CA LYS A 348 9.79 -38.32 30.86
C LYS A 348 8.39 -37.76 30.74
N ASP A 349 7.73 -38.02 29.63
CA ASP A 349 6.30 -37.67 29.47
C ASP A 349 5.40 -38.56 30.33
N ALA A 350 4.09 -38.26 30.35
CA ALA A 350 3.09 -39.04 31.09
C ALA A 350 3.00 -40.51 30.61
N ARG A 351 3.52 -40.87 29.46
CA ARG A 351 3.60 -42.21 28.90
C ARG A 351 4.93 -42.90 29.16
N GLY A 352 5.88 -42.24 29.81
CA GLY A 352 7.20 -42.76 30.14
C GLY A 352 8.23 -42.65 29.01
N SER A 353 7.86 -42.01 27.86
CA SER A 353 8.78 -41.77 26.76
C SER A 353 9.78 -40.65 27.09
N THR A 354 10.99 -40.84 26.65
CA THR A 354 12.08 -39.83 26.71
C THR A 354 12.35 -39.20 25.33
N ARG A 355 11.61 -39.61 24.29
CA ARG A 355 11.80 -39.07 22.95
C ARG A 355 11.38 -37.59 22.90
N MET A 356 12.30 -36.76 22.46
CA MET A 356 12.10 -35.31 22.45
C MET A 356 12.37 -34.76 21.05
N VAL A 357 11.74 -33.62 20.75
CA VAL A 357 12.00 -32.80 19.58
C VAL A 357 12.42 -31.42 20.02
N GLN A 358 13.40 -30.87 19.36
CA GLN A 358 13.86 -29.50 19.57
C GLN A 358 13.12 -28.56 18.63
N CYS A 359 12.66 -27.41 19.16
CA CYS A 359 12.18 -26.34 18.32
C CYS A 359 13.34 -25.80 17.47
N ALA A 360 13.14 -25.67 16.17
CA ALA A 360 14.18 -25.21 15.25
C ALA A 360 14.71 -23.79 15.53
N LYS A 361 13.98 -22.98 16.31
CA LYS A 361 14.42 -21.68 16.83
C LYS A 361 15.45 -21.79 17.96
N GLN A 362 15.66 -22.96 18.53
CA GLN A 362 16.62 -23.22 19.60
C GLN A 362 16.54 -22.19 20.74
N GLU A 363 17.64 -21.53 21.06
CA GLU A 363 17.74 -20.51 22.13
C GLU A 363 16.77 -19.33 21.94
N ASN A 364 16.36 -19.04 20.70
CA ASN A 364 15.41 -17.97 20.36
C ASN A 364 13.96 -18.44 20.39
N CYS A 365 13.68 -19.66 20.86
CA CYS A 365 12.33 -20.17 21.00
C CYS A 365 11.55 -19.40 22.07
N ARG A 366 10.37 -18.87 21.72
CA ARG A 366 9.49 -18.16 22.67
C ARG A 366 8.82 -19.07 23.69
N GLY A 367 8.82 -20.39 23.45
CA GLY A 367 8.29 -21.39 24.35
C GLY A 367 9.40 -22.13 25.08
N HIS A 368 9.35 -23.45 25.01
CA HIS A 368 10.44 -24.33 25.46
C HIS A 368 11.27 -24.75 24.26
N GLU A 369 12.57 -24.84 24.43
CA GLU A 369 13.45 -25.29 23.36
C GLU A 369 13.17 -26.75 22.97
N TRP A 370 12.83 -27.61 23.94
CA TRP A 370 12.62 -29.03 23.78
C TRP A 370 11.24 -29.49 24.26
N TYR A 371 10.66 -30.46 23.55
CA TYR A 371 9.33 -31.00 23.86
C TYR A 371 9.34 -32.53 23.77
N HIS A 372 8.73 -33.23 24.76
CA HIS A 372 8.46 -34.66 24.60
C HIS A 372 7.38 -34.88 23.54
N TYR A 373 7.54 -35.90 22.74
CA TYR A 373 6.55 -36.29 21.71
C TYR A 373 5.15 -36.43 22.31
N GLY A 374 5.04 -37.15 23.44
CA GLY A 374 3.75 -37.31 24.08
C GLY A 374 3.13 -36.06 24.67
N CYS A 375 3.93 -35.04 25.04
CA CYS A 375 3.42 -33.78 25.58
C CYS A 375 2.81 -32.87 24.47
N ILE A 376 3.19 -33.07 23.21
CA ILE A 376 2.69 -32.33 22.05
C ILE A 376 1.75 -33.18 21.18
N GLY A 377 1.30 -34.33 21.68
CA GLY A 377 0.32 -35.19 21.01
C GLY A 377 0.90 -36.09 19.92
N LEU A 378 2.21 -36.16 19.75
CA LEU A 378 2.87 -37.02 18.79
C LEU A 378 3.10 -38.42 19.34
N GLN A 379 3.18 -39.40 18.45
CA GLN A 379 3.56 -40.77 18.77
C GLN A 379 5.04 -41.00 18.45
N ASP A 380 5.68 -41.97 19.12
CA ASP A 380 7.09 -42.27 18.87
C ASP A 380 7.39 -42.75 17.44
N THR A 381 6.37 -43.15 16.70
CA THR A 381 6.43 -43.54 15.28
C THR A 381 6.32 -42.38 14.29
N ASP A 382 5.90 -41.21 14.76
CA ASP A 382 5.68 -40.07 13.87
C ASP A 382 7.00 -39.54 13.32
N VAL A 383 7.03 -39.31 12.01
CA VAL A 383 8.16 -38.72 11.30
C VAL A 383 7.91 -37.22 11.21
N LEU A 384 8.78 -36.46 11.87
CA LEU A 384 8.71 -35.01 11.84
C LEU A 384 9.45 -34.43 10.64
N PRO A 385 9.09 -33.24 10.17
CA PRO A 385 9.89 -32.51 9.19
C PRO A 385 11.28 -32.22 9.78
N GLU A 386 12.26 -32.01 8.93
CA GLU A 386 13.66 -31.74 9.30
C GLU A 386 13.78 -30.56 10.28
N LYS A 387 12.89 -29.56 10.14
CA LYS A 387 12.75 -28.45 11.07
C LYS A 387 11.33 -28.43 11.63
N TRP A 388 11.21 -28.61 12.92
CA TRP A 388 9.96 -28.58 13.66
C TRP A 388 9.90 -27.35 14.56
N TYR A 389 8.76 -26.67 14.61
CA TYR A 389 8.50 -25.49 15.44
C TYR A 389 7.42 -25.80 16.48
N CYS A 390 7.62 -25.32 17.71
CA CYS A 390 6.74 -25.62 18.84
C CYS A 390 5.36 -24.93 18.78
N GLY A 391 5.18 -23.95 17.91
CA GLY A 391 3.92 -23.23 17.71
C GLY A 391 3.99 -22.29 16.51
N GLU A 392 2.83 -21.72 16.17
CA GLU A 392 2.69 -20.79 15.05
C GLU A 392 3.62 -19.57 15.18
N GLU A 393 3.83 -19.05 16.39
CA GLU A 393 4.71 -17.88 16.60
C GLU A 393 6.17 -18.19 16.25
N CYS A 394 6.67 -19.36 16.67
CA CYS A 394 8.03 -19.77 16.32
C CYS A 394 8.18 -20.08 14.81
N ALA A 395 7.13 -20.61 14.19
CA ALA A 395 7.11 -20.85 12.75
C ALA A 395 7.08 -19.53 11.97
N LEU A 396 6.30 -18.56 12.42
CA LEU A 396 6.21 -17.22 11.82
C LEU A 396 7.51 -16.43 11.99
N ASP A 397 8.12 -16.47 13.19
CA ASP A 397 9.43 -15.85 13.41
C ASP A 397 10.52 -16.48 12.51
N ALA A 398 10.40 -17.77 12.22
CA ALA A 398 11.31 -18.46 11.32
C ALA A 398 11.06 -18.11 9.86
N GLU A 399 9.81 -17.86 9.47
CA GLU A 399 9.49 -17.38 8.11
C GLU A 399 10.14 -16.02 7.82
N ASN A 400 10.38 -15.19 8.85
CA ASN A 400 11.09 -13.92 8.70
C ASN A 400 12.56 -14.11 8.26
N ASP A 401 13.15 -15.29 8.50
CA ASP A 401 14.53 -15.60 8.08
C ASP A 401 14.62 -16.06 6.61
N ASP A 402 13.50 -16.16 5.89
CA ASP A 402 13.47 -16.46 4.45
C ASP A 402 13.34 -15.17 3.64
N HIS A 403 14.45 -14.57 3.30
CA HIS A 403 14.47 -13.28 2.59
C HIS A 403 13.88 -13.37 1.18
N VAL A 404 13.94 -14.51 0.51
CA VAL A 404 13.33 -14.71 -0.82
C VAL A 404 11.81 -14.74 -0.71
N LEU A 405 11.27 -15.43 0.31
CA LEU A 405 9.83 -15.47 0.55
C LEU A 405 9.30 -14.07 0.92
N ASN A 406 9.98 -13.39 1.83
CA ASN A 406 9.59 -12.04 2.26
C ASN A 406 9.63 -11.05 1.11
N HIS A 407 10.70 -11.06 0.30
CA HIS A 407 10.81 -10.25 -0.91
C HIS A 407 9.66 -10.52 -1.89
N SER A 408 9.36 -11.80 -2.16
CA SER A 408 8.29 -12.18 -3.09
C SER A 408 6.90 -11.76 -2.59
N ARG A 409 6.64 -11.89 -1.28
CA ARG A 409 5.40 -11.43 -0.64
C ARG A 409 5.26 -9.91 -0.74
N ALA A 410 6.30 -9.17 -0.35
CA ALA A 410 6.32 -7.72 -0.35
C ALA A 410 6.14 -7.14 -1.76
N LEU A 411 6.88 -7.65 -2.75
CA LEU A 411 6.73 -7.24 -4.15
C LEU A 411 5.33 -7.52 -4.69
N THR A 412 4.73 -8.67 -4.35
CA THR A 412 3.37 -9.00 -4.74
C THR A 412 2.36 -8.04 -4.09
N LEU A 413 2.50 -7.76 -2.81
CA LEU A 413 1.60 -6.87 -2.08
C LEU A 413 1.64 -5.44 -2.63
N GLU A 414 2.84 -4.89 -2.85
CA GLU A 414 2.98 -3.55 -3.46
C GLU A 414 2.37 -3.51 -4.86
N GLY A 415 2.62 -4.52 -5.68
CA GLY A 415 2.02 -4.60 -7.00
C GLY A 415 0.49 -4.68 -6.95
N LEU A 416 -0.09 -5.45 -6.03
CA LEU A 416 -1.54 -5.52 -5.83
C LEU A 416 -2.11 -4.16 -5.37
N ARG A 417 -1.40 -3.43 -4.50
CA ARG A 417 -1.78 -2.06 -4.09
C ARG A 417 -1.78 -1.11 -5.28
N HIS A 418 -0.75 -1.17 -6.15
CA HIS A 418 -0.71 -0.38 -7.39
C HIS A 418 -1.91 -0.67 -8.29
N LEU A 419 -2.21 -1.95 -8.53
CA LEU A 419 -3.36 -2.34 -9.37
C LEU A 419 -4.70 -1.89 -8.77
N ALA A 420 -4.87 -1.98 -7.45
CA ALA A 420 -6.09 -1.56 -6.78
C ALA A 420 -6.30 -0.04 -6.85
N ARG A 421 -5.25 0.79 -6.62
CA ARG A 421 -5.30 2.25 -6.80
C ARG A 421 -5.64 2.62 -8.23
N GLN A 422 -4.99 1.98 -9.19
CA GLN A 422 -5.25 2.19 -10.61
C GLN A 422 -6.69 1.85 -10.99
N ALA A 423 -7.24 0.77 -10.44
CA ALA A 423 -8.62 0.39 -10.64
C ALA A 423 -9.61 1.41 -10.05
N ALA A 424 -9.31 2.00 -8.89
CA ALA A 424 -10.10 3.07 -8.30
C ALA A 424 -10.12 4.33 -9.18
N VAL A 425 -8.99 4.72 -9.74
CA VAL A 425 -8.88 5.85 -10.69
C VAL A 425 -9.65 5.53 -11.97
N ARG A 426 -9.45 4.36 -12.59
CA ARG A 426 -10.11 3.95 -13.84
C ARG A 426 -11.63 3.92 -13.72
N THR A 427 -12.16 3.47 -12.58
CA THR A 427 -13.61 3.47 -12.32
C THR A 427 -14.14 4.82 -11.88
N GLY A 428 -13.27 5.75 -11.45
CA GLY A 428 -13.66 7.04 -10.88
C GLY A 428 -14.31 6.90 -9.50
N ASN A 429 -13.90 5.91 -8.71
CA ASN A 429 -14.45 5.66 -7.39
C ASN A 429 -13.88 6.61 -6.34
N GLY A 430 -14.47 7.80 -6.24
CA GLY A 430 -14.02 8.86 -5.35
C GLY A 430 -13.87 8.45 -3.88
N PRO A 431 -14.87 7.80 -3.26
CA PRO A 431 -14.75 7.31 -1.88
C PRO A 431 -13.54 6.40 -1.67
N VAL A 432 -13.29 5.46 -2.59
CA VAL A 432 -12.12 4.57 -2.51
C VAL A 432 -10.82 5.35 -2.62
N MET A 433 -10.73 6.33 -3.54
CA MET A 433 -9.54 7.19 -3.62
C MET A 433 -9.29 7.96 -2.32
N VAL A 434 -10.34 8.41 -1.60
CA VAL A 434 -10.18 9.05 -0.29
C VAL A 434 -9.70 8.05 0.77
N GLU A 435 -10.21 6.82 0.78
CA GLU A 435 -9.72 5.75 1.66
C GLU A 435 -8.23 5.45 1.39
N ASP A 436 -7.85 5.39 0.11
CA ASP A 436 -6.45 5.18 -0.28
C ASP A 436 -5.55 6.32 0.23
N TRP A 437 -5.99 7.59 0.19
CA TRP A 437 -5.25 8.72 0.77
C TRP A 437 -5.04 8.59 2.28
N LYS A 438 -5.97 8.00 3.03
CA LYS A 438 -5.81 7.73 4.46
C LYS A 438 -4.74 6.65 4.73
N ILE A 439 -4.73 5.61 3.90
CA ILE A 439 -3.74 4.53 4.00
C ILE A 439 -2.37 5.03 3.56
N ASP A 440 -2.33 5.76 2.45
CA ASP A 440 -1.13 6.33 1.86
C ASP A 440 -0.46 7.36 2.79
N LEU A 441 -1.21 8.02 3.67
CA LEU A 441 -0.68 8.92 4.69
C LEU A 441 0.34 8.21 5.60
N LEU A 442 0.07 6.97 5.97
CA LEU A 442 1.00 6.14 6.76
C LEU A 442 2.28 5.82 5.96
N LEU A 443 2.12 5.53 4.66
CA LEU A 443 3.25 5.28 3.76
C LEU A 443 4.09 6.55 3.54
N PHE A 444 3.47 7.71 3.37
CA PHE A 444 4.20 8.98 3.27
C PHE A 444 5.01 9.28 4.53
N TRP A 445 4.46 8.96 5.70
CA TRP A 445 5.17 9.13 6.96
C TRP A 445 6.34 8.15 7.08
N SER A 446 6.13 6.87 6.86
CA SER A 446 7.15 5.81 6.98
C SER A 446 8.29 5.99 5.96
N ARG A 447 7.95 6.36 4.72
CA ARG A 447 8.90 6.55 3.61
C ARG A 447 9.48 7.96 3.53
N ARG A 448 9.19 8.83 4.52
CA ARG A 448 9.74 10.18 4.66
C ARG A 448 9.43 11.13 3.50
N HIS A 449 8.18 11.18 3.07
CA HIS A 449 7.67 12.13 2.07
C HIS A 449 6.89 13.29 2.71
N PRO A 450 7.58 14.27 3.36
CA PRO A 450 6.91 15.29 4.20
C PRO A 450 5.97 16.21 3.43
N ASP A 451 6.26 16.48 2.16
CA ASP A 451 5.42 17.36 1.35
C ASP A 451 4.11 16.66 0.91
N TYR A 452 4.18 15.37 0.57
CA TYR A 452 2.98 14.55 0.33
C TYR A 452 2.18 14.34 1.61
N LEU A 453 2.84 14.14 2.73
CA LEU A 453 2.21 14.04 4.04
C LEU A 453 1.41 15.33 4.36
N ALA A 454 2.00 16.52 4.16
CA ALA A 454 1.33 17.80 4.38
C ALA A 454 0.12 18.00 3.44
N ASN A 455 0.25 17.63 2.16
CA ASN A 455 -0.83 17.72 1.18
C ASN A 455 -1.96 16.72 1.51
N ALA A 456 -1.63 15.52 1.96
CA ALA A 456 -2.60 14.53 2.40
C ALA A 456 -3.39 15.01 3.62
N HIS A 457 -2.70 15.57 4.63
CA HIS A 457 -3.35 16.15 5.79
C HIS A 457 -4.32 17.29 5.41
N HIS A 458 -3.89 18.22 4.55
CA HIS A 458 -4.76 19.29 4.05
C HIS A 458 -5.99 18.75 3.32
N PHE A 459 -5.79 17.80 2.40
CA PHE A 459 -6.88 17.19 1.64
C PHE A 459 -7.89 16.46 2.54
N LEU A 460 -7.40 15.61 3.44
CA LEU A 460 -8.24 14.85 4.36
C LEU A 460 -8.98 15.75 5.35
N ALA A 461 -8.36 16.82 5.84
CA ALA A 461 -9.03 17.83 6.65
C ALA A 461 -10.17 18.50 5.87
N CYS A 462 -9.94 18.88 4.60
CA CYS A 462 -10.98 19.47 3.76
C CYS A 462 -12.15 18.50 3.55
N VAL A 463 -11.89 17.22 3.28
CA VAL A 463 -12.92 16.18 3.14
C VAL A 463 -13.61 15.90 4.47
N GLY A 464 -12.89 15.95 5.58
CA GLY A 464 -13.40 15.72 6.94
C GLY A 464 -14.30 16.82 7.50
N GLY A 465 -14.40 17.99 6.85
CA GLY A 465 -15.31 19.04 7.28
C GLY A 465 -14.82 20.47 7.18
N PHE A 466 -13.52 20.69 6.90
CA PHE A 466 -13.00 22.06 6.71
C PHE A 466 -13.56 22.76 5.47
N ALA A 467 -13.89 21.99 4.43
CA ALA A 467 -14.51 22.53 3.23
C ALA A 467 -16.04 22.55 3.33
N PRO A 468 -16.72 23.46 2.64
CA PRO A 468 -18.18 23.43 2.53
C PRO A 468 -18.70 22.13 1.91
N LYS A 469 -19.90 21.68 2.30
CA LYS A 469 -20.48 20.38 1.88
C LYS A 469 -20.53 20.16 0.36
N ASN A 470 -20.82 21.21 -0.43
CA ASN A 470 -20.81 21.14 -1.89
C ASN A 470 -19.40 20.91 -2.43
N ILE A 471 -18.39 21.50 -1.79
CA ILE A 471 -16.98 21.34 -2.14
C ILE A 471 -16.47 19.96 -1.74
N ILE A 472 -16.86 19.43 -0.58
CA ILE A 472 -16.53 18.05 -0.16
C ILE A 472 -16.96 17.05 -1.25
N LYS A 473 -18.18 17.21 -1.80
CA LYS A 473 -18.64 16.37 -2.91
C LYS A 473 -17.74 16.47 -4.15
N SER A 474 -17.29 17.68 -4.46
CA SER A 474 -16.36 17.89 -5.58
C SER A 474 -14.97 17.32 -5.29
N LEU A 475 -14.46 17.48 -4.06
CA LEU A 475 -13.19 16.89 -3.62
C LEU A 475 -13.18 15.35 -3.74
N ILE A 476 -14.30 14.71 -3.46
CA ILE A 476 -14.44 13.26 -3.55
C ILE A 476 -14.56 12.81 -5.01
N TRP A 477 -15.39 13.47 -5.82
CA TRP A 477 -15.83 12.93 -7.10
C TRP A 477 -15.19 13.57 -8.33
N ASN A 478 -14.70 14.80 -8.25
CA ASN A 478 -14.12 15.51 -9.40
C ASN A 478 -12.58 15.39 -9.38
N ARG A 479 -12.06 14.17 -9.40
CA ARG A 479 -10.62 13.88 -9.34
C ARG A 479 -10.08 13.24 -10.61
N VAL A 480 -10.97 12.84 -11.50
CA VAL A 480 -10.65 12.08 -12.70
C VAL A 480 -11.28 12.69 -13.94
N VAL A 481 -10.71 12.37 -15.09
CA VAL A 481 -11.15 12.83 -16.40
C VAL A 481 -11.38 11.60 -17.28
N ASN A 482 -12.55 11.52 -17.93
CA ASN A 482 -12.87 10.50 -18.91
C ASN A 482 -12.83 11.09 -20.32
N ILE A 483 -11.72 10.93 -21.02
CA ILE A 483 -11.51 11.53 -22.34
C ILE A 483 -12.43 10.90 -23.40
N ASN A 484 -12.67 9.60 -23.30
CA ASN A 484 -13.34 8.80 -24.34
C ASN A 484 -14.80 8.45 -24.04
N GLY A 485 -15.32 8.78 -22.85
CA GLY A 485 -16.68 8.42 -22.45
C GLY A 485 -16.89 6.91 -22.37
N ARG A 486 -15.94 6.18 -21.76
CA ARG A 486 -16.00 4.71 -21.61
C ARG A 486 -16.03 4.30 -20.13
N ARG A 487 -16.67 3.18 -19.83
CA ARG A 487 -16.51 2.55 -18.52
C ARG A 487 -15.05 2.21 -18.27
N GLU A 488 -14.57 2.45 -17.06
CA GLU A 488 -13.17 2.23 -16.67
C GLU A 488 -12.15 3.01 -17.54
N GLY A 489 -12.61 4.11 -18.14
CA GLY A 489 -11.83 4.96 -19.03
C GLY A 489 -11.33 6.25 -18.39
N ASN A 490 -11.38 6.35 -17.05
CA ASN A 490 -10.93 7.53 -16.33
C ASN A 490 -9.42 7.53 -16.15
N PHE A 491 -8.87 8.74 -16.09
CA PHE A 491 -7.47 9.05 -15.80
C PHE A 491 -7.40 10.12 -14.71
N GLY A 492 -6.33 10.18 -13.95
CA GLY A 492 -6.06 11.29 -13.06
C GLY A 492 -6.00 12.61 -13.84
N MET A 493 -6.52 13.70 -13.26
CA MET A 493 -6.53 15.02 -13.92
C MET A 493 -5.13 15.49 -14.26
N ASP A 494 -4.17 15.24 -13.38
CA ASP A 494 -2.75 15.58 -13.56
C ASP A 494 -2.08 14.78 -14.69
N TYR A 495 -2.45 13.51 -14.89
CA TYR A 495 -2.01 12.73 -16.06
C TYR A 495 -2.42 13.42 -17.36
N VAL A 496 -3.70 13.77 -17.48
CA VAL A 496 -4.24 14.41 -18.69
C VAL A 496 -3.58 15.78 -18.91
N SER A 497 -3.41 16.57 -17.86
CA SER A 497 -2.71 17.86 -17.92
C SER A 497 -1.26 17.71 -18.38
N LYS A 498 -0.54 16.67 -17.92
CA LYS A 498 0.83 16.39 -18.36
C LYS A 498 0.91 15.94 -19.82
N GLN A 499 -0.07 15.15 -20.30
CA GLN A 499 -0.13 14.76 -21.72
C GLN A 499 -0.35 16.00 -22.60
N ILE A 500 -1.32 16.85 -22.28
CA ILE A 500 -1.57 18.11 -22.99
C ILE A 500 -0.30 18.99 -23.01
N SER A 501 0.39 19.12 -21.87
CA SER A 501 1.63 19.88 -21.77
C SER A 501 2.77 19.28 -22.60
N ARG A 502 2.86 17.95 -22.69
CA ARG A 502 3.85 17.24 -23.52
C ARG A 502 3.61 17.48 -24.98
N ASP A 503 2.36 17.33 -25.43
CA ASP A 503 1.96 17.54 -26.81
C ASP A 503 2.20 18.99 -27.26
N TYR A 504 1.87 19.95 -26.37
CA TYR A 504 2.16 21.36 -26.57
C TYR A 504 3.68 21.62 -26.71
N LYS A 505 4.50 21.11 -25.80
CA LYS A 505 5.97 21.23 -25.86
C LYS A 505 6.53 20.59 -27.14
N GLY A 506 5.97 19.46 -27.56
CA GLY A 506 6.31 18.81 -28.83
C GLY A 506 6.01 19.72 -30.05
N THR A 507 4.83 20.32 -30.05
CA THR A 507 4.39 21.26 -31.11
C THR A 507 5.30 22.48 -31.13
N VAL A 508 5.60 23.09 -29.99
CA VAL A 508 6.53 24.25 -29.91
C VAL A 508 7.92 23.89 -30.39
N LYS A 509 8.44 22.70 -30.04
CA LYS A 509 9.75 22.24 -30.52
C LYS A 509 9.80 21.96 -32.01
N SER A 510 8.69 21.60 -32.65
CA SER A 510 8.61 21.35 -34.09
C SER A 510 8.67 22.64 -34.93
N TYR A 511 8.49 23.80 -34.30
CA TYR A 511 8.62 25.09 -34.98
C TYR A 511 10.10 25.46 -35.19
N TYR A 512 10.54 25.50 -36.42
CA TYR A 512 11.87 25.99 -36.81
C TYR A 512 11.94 27.51 -36.66
N GLY A 513 12.60 28.00 -35.58
CA GLY A 513 12.83 29.42 -35.34
C GLY A 513 12.77 29.83 -33.87
N LYS A 514 13.03 31.11 -33.58
CA LYS A 514 12.86 31.68 -32.24
C LYS A 514 11.38 31.79 -31.92
N VAL A 515 10.89 30.95 -31.02
CA VAL A 515 9.54 31.04 -30.47
C VAL A 515 9.53 32.21 -29.48
N THR A 516 8.74 33.25 -29.75
CA THR A 516 8.47 34.35 -28.81
C THR A 516 7.30 33.98 -27.91
N ASP A 517 7.18 34.64 -26.75
CA ASP A 517 6.06 34.42 -25.79
C ASP A 517 4.69 34.58 -26.49
N LYS A 518 4.58 35.56 -27.41
CA LYS A 518 3.37 35.78 -28.19
C LYS A 518 3.05 34.60 -29.11
N HIS A 519 4.06 34.00 -29.76
CA HIS A 519 3.87 32.79 -30.56
C HIS A 519 3.48 31.59 -29.67
N ALA A 520 4.11 31.44 -28.50
CA ALA A 520 3.78 30.41 -27.55
C ALA A 520 2.32 30.53 -27.06
N GLU A 521 1.87 31.74 -26.73
CA GLU A 521 0.48 32.02 -26.34
C GLU A 521 -0.52 31.73 -27.47
N GLN A 522 -0.22 32.14 -28.70
CA GLN A 522 -1.07 31.83 -29.87
C GLN A 522 -1.15 30.32 -30.12
N LEU A 523 -0.03 29.62 -30.06
CA LEU A 523 0.04 28.16 -30.19
C LEU A 523 -0.75 27.44 -29.10
N ALA A 524 -0.73 27.95 -27.86
CA ALA A 524 -1.52 27.36 -26.77
C ALA A 524 -3.02 27.47 -27.01
N LYS A 525 -3.50 28.61 -27.52
CA LYS A 525 -4.92 28.80 -27.90
C LYS A 525 -5.34 27.87 -29.03
N VAL A 526 -4.44 27.62 -29.99
CA VAL A 526 -4.70 26.75 -31.13
C VAL A 526 -4.53 25.27 -30.77
N SER A 527 -3.60 24.93 -29.86
CA SER A 527 -3.39 23.53 -29.44
C SER A 527 -4.60 22.94 -28.73
N GLY A 528 -5.38 23.75 -27.98
CA GLY A 528 -6.67 23.34 -27.43
C GLY A 528 -7.69 22.93 -28.53
N LEU A 529 -7.73 23.70 -29.61
CA LEU A 529 -8.53 23.38 -30.82
C LEU A 529 -7.98 22.16 -31.58
N PHE A 530 -6.65 22.05 -31.69
CA PHE A 530 -5.99 20.90 -32.33
C PHE A 530 -6.20 19.63 -31.50
N GLY A 531 -6.16 19.70 -30.18
CA GLY A 531 -6.49 18.57 -29.30
C GLY A 531 -7.92 18.08 -29.51
N HIS A 532 -8.87 18.99 -29.73
CA HIS A 532 -10.26 18.65 -30.05
C HIS A 532 -10.39 18.06 -31.45
N VAL A 533 -9.79 18.69 -32.47
CA VAL A 533 -9.81 18.22 -33.86
C VAL A 533 -9.04 16.92 -34.02
N LEU A 534 -7.86 16.79 -33.41
CA LEU A 534 -7.12 15.53 -33.39
C LEU A 534 -7.88 14.47 -32.56
N GLY A 535 -8.53 14.85 -31.46
CA GLY A 535 -9.43 13.98 -30.70
C GLY A 535 -10.59 13.49 -31.55
N GLU A 536 -11.16 14.31 -32.43
CA GLU A 536 -12.21 13.92 -33.38
C GLU A 536 -11.64 13.13 -34.58
N MET A 537 -10.52 13.54 -35.16
CA MET A 537 -9.84 12.79 -36.21
C MET A 537 -9.30 11.44 -35.72
N PHE A 538 -8.90 11.38 -34.48
CA PHE A 538 -8.45 10.16 -33.80
C PHE A 538 -9.51 9.56 -32.85
N SER A 539 -10.76 10.03 -32.86
CA SER A 539 -11.85 9.40 -32.10
C SER A 539 -12.21 7.98 -32.57
N GLY A 540 -11.65 7.58 -33.76
CA GLY A 540 -11.44 6.18 -34.14
C GLY A 540 -10.16 5.54 -33.59
N ALA A 541 -9.24 6.32 -33.01
CA ALA A 541 -7.90 5.96 -32.63
C ALA A 541 -7.51 6.65 -31.30
N GLY A 542 -8.14 6.26 -30.18
CA GLY A 542 -7.60 6.57 -28.86
C GLY A 542 -6.20 5.93 -28.69
N PRO A 543 -5.37 6.37 -27.72
CA PRO A 543 -4.02 5.81 -27.51
C PRO A 543 -3.99 4.28 -27.40
N SER A 544 -5.11 3.64 -27.08
CA SER A 544 -5.31 2.18 -27.15
C SER A 544 -6.13 1.73 -28.37
N SER A 545 -6.62 2.63 -29.25
CA SER A 545 -7.45 2.30 -30.41
C SER A 545 -6.73 2.45 -31.75
N THR A 546 -5.48 2.94 -31.77
CA THR A 546 -4.60 2.95 -32.97
C THR A 546 -4.08 1.56 -33.33
N LEU A 547 -4.16 0.60 -32.39
CA LEU A 547 -3.98 -0.80 -32.74
C LEU A 547 -5.27 -1.28 -33.41
N LYS A 548 -5.22 -1.52 -34.70
CA LYS A 548 -6.25 -2.26 -35.41
C LYS A 548 -6.65 -3.47 -34.60
N THR A 549 -7.93 -3.80 -34.50
CA THR A 549 -8.47 -4.92 -33.70
C THR A 549 -7.63 -6.20 -33.74
N PRO A 550 -7.02 -6.59 -34.89
CA PRO A 550 -6.12 -7.75 -34.96
C PRO A 550 -4.82 -7.59 -34.17
N CYS A 551 -4.23 -6.39 -34.14
CA CYS A 551 -2.98 -6.14 -33.41
C CYS A 551 -3.19 -6.16 -31.89
N ARG A 552 -4.32 -5.63 -31.39
CA ARG A 552 -4.65 -5.65 -29.96
C ARG A 552 -4.86 -7.07 -29.45
N LYS A 553 -5.63 -7.89 -30.19
CA LYS A 553 -5.82 -9.32 -29.85
C LYS A 553 -4.49 -10.08 -29.85
N ARG A 554 -3.61 -9.80 -30.80
CA ARG A 554 -2.29 -10.43 -30.88
C ARG A 554 -1.40 -10.02 -29.70
N ALA A 555 -1.40 -8.73 -29.34
CA ALA A 555 -0.66 -8.24 -28.17
C ALA A 555 -1.16 -8.88 -26.87
N GLU A 556 -2.48 -8.98 -26.70
CA GLU A 556 -3.08 -9.65 -25.53
C GLU A 556 -2.73 -11.16 -25.46
N ILE A 557 -2.72 -11.86 -26.61
CA ILE A 557 -2.33 -13.27 -26.67
C ILE A 557 -0.86 -13.44 -26.32
N LEU A 558 0.01 -12.55 -26.81
CA LEU A 558 1.45 -12.58 -26.49
C LEU A 558 1.68 -12.31 -25.00
N TYR A 559 1.03 -11.29 -24.45
CA TYR A 559 1.11 -10.98 -23.05
C TYR A 559 0.69 -12.17 -22.15
N LYS A 560 -0.41 -12.84 -22.46
CA LYS A 560 -0.84 -14.05 -21.72
C LYS A 560 0.19 -15.18 -21.81
N LYS A 561 0.83 -15.37 -22.94
CA LYS A 561 1.90 -16.36 -23.12
C LYS A 561 3.14 -15.98 -22.30
N ASP A 562 3.49 -14.70 -22.23
CA ASP A 562 4.62 -14.22 -21.45
C ASP A 562 4.36 -14.45 -19.95
N VAL A 563 3.14 -14.16 -19.45
CA VAL A 563 2.72 -14.46 -18.08
C VAL A 563 2.75 -15.97 -17.80
N GLU A 564 2.27 -16.79 -18.72
CA GLU A 564 2.31 -18.25 -18.61
C GLU A 564 3.75 -18.78 -18.58
N SER A 565 4.62 -18.24 -19.43
CA SER A 565 6.06 -18.54 -19.46
C SER A 565 6.74 -18.14 -18.16
N PHE A 566 6.40 -16.97 -17.61
CA PHE A 566 6.85 -16.50 -16.30
C PHE A 566 6.45 -17.47 -15.18
N VAL A 567 5.19 -17.86 -15.13
CA VAL A 567 4.67 -18.81 -14.13
C VAL A 567 5.40 -20.15 -14.24
N HIS A 568 5.52 -20.70 -15.44
CA HIS A 568 6.19 -21.98 -15.67
C HIS A 568 7.69 -21.91 -15.28
N GLY A 569 8.40 -20.85 -15.68
CA GLY A 569 9.83 -20.65 -15.37
C GLY A 569 10.14 -20.52 -13.87
N ASN A 570 9.17 -20.03 -13.08
CA ASN A 570 9.34 -19.77 -11.67
C ASN A 570 8.73 -20.82 -10.72
N GLN A 571 8.01 -21.83 -11.21
CA GLN A 571 7.42 -22.90 -10.39
C GLN A 571 8.47 -23.66 -9.55
N GLY A 572 9.62 -23.99 -10.14
CA GLY A 572 10.71 -24.69 -9.46
C GLY A 572 11.52 -23.82 -8.47
N SER A 573 11.27 -22.50 -8.43
CA SER A 573 12.05 -21.57 -7.60
C SER A 573 11.57 -21.49 -6.16
N ALA A 574 10.46 -22.15 -5.82
CA ALA A 574 9.85 -22.15 -4.49
C ALA A 574 9.69 -20.74 -3.87
N LEU A 575 9.40 -19.71 -4.70
CA LEU A 575 9.32 -18.30 -4.28
C LEU A 575 8.31 -18.08 -3.14
N PHE A 576 7.22 -18.82 -3.14
CA PHE A 576 6.14 -18.76 -2.14
C PHE A 576 6.13 -19.97 -1.20
N SER A 577 7.21 -20.76 -1.16
CA SER A 577 7.39 -21.85 -0.22
C SER A 577 8.46 -21.47 0.79
N TYR A 578 8.15 -21.64 2.07
CA TYR A 578 9.11 -21.38 3.13
C TYR A 578 10.31 -22.35 3.03
N LEU A 579 11.49 -21.79 2.96
CA LEU A 579 12.77 -22.50 3.07
C LEU A 579 13.61 -21.77 4.12
N PRO A 580 13.93 -22.43 5.26
CA PRO A 580 14.60 -21.76 6.37
C PRO A 580 15.95 -21.19 5.99
N CYS A 581 16.28 -20.00 6.52
CA CYS A 581 17.56 -19.31 6.36
C CYS A 581 17.96 -19.12 4.88
N ARG A 582 16.97 -18.88 4.01
CA ARG A 582 17.24 -18.65 2.59
C ARG A 582 17.56 -17.17 2.36
N GLU A 583 18.84 -16.90 2.07
CA GLU A 583 19.31 -15.58 1.71
C GLU A 583 18.88 -15.20 0.30
N HIS A 584 18.59 -13.93 0.10
CA HIS A 584 18.34 -13.36 -1.21
C HIS A 584 19.62 -12.68 -1.72
N ARG A 585 20.15 -13.13 -2.83
CA ARG A 585 21.44 -12.63 -3.37
C ARG A 585 21.49 -11.13 -3.65
N GLY A 586 20.37 -10.51 -3.92
CA GLY A 586 20.27 -9.07 -4.19
C GLY A 586 19.76 -8.25 -2.98
N PHE A 587 19.28 -8.92 -1.90
CA PHE A 587 18.66 -8.28 -0.74
C PHE A 587 18.96 -9.11 0.50
N GLU A 588 20.21 -9.03 0.99
CA GLU A 588 20.75 -9.93 2.03
C GLU A 588 19.99 -9.86 3.35
N ASP A 589 19.46 -8.68 3.71
CA ASP A 589 18.77 -8.44 4.99
C ASP A 589 17.27 -8.10 4.82
N PHE A 590 16.62 -8.55 3.73
CA PHE A 590 15.25 -8.21 3.45
C PHE A 590 14.27 -8.90 4.40
N ASP A 591 13.72 -8.17 5.36
CA ASP A 591 12.76 -8.67 6.36
C ASP A 591 11.28 -8.34 6.05
N GLY A 592 11.02 -7.63 4.96
CA GLY A 592 9.68 -7.24 4.53
C GLY A 592 9.05 -6.07 5.30
N ARG A 593 9.76 -5.48 6.27
CA ARG A 593 9.25 -4.36 7.08
C ARG A 593 9.41 -3.00 6.41
N GLU A 594 10.19 -2.93 5.34
CA GLU A 594 10.44 -1.69 4.58
C GLU A 594 9.30 -1.36 3.59
N VAL A 595 8.33 -2.24 3.45
CA VAL A 595 7.18 -2.17 2.54
C VAL A 595 5.87 -2.06 3.32
#